data_f19d8ee3bc81ade332fd4f391fc7305f
#
_entry.id   f19d8ee3bc81ade332fd4f391fc7305f
#
_cell.length_a   1.000
_cell.length_b   1.000
_cell.length_c   1.000
_cell.angle_alpha   90.00
_cell.angle_beta   90.00
_cell.angle_gamma   90.00
#
_symmetry.space_group_name_H-M   'P 1'
#
loop_
_entity.id
_entity.type
_entity.pdbx_description
1 polymer ?
#
loop_
_entity_poly.entity_id
_entity_poly.type
_entity_poly.pdbx_seq_one_letter_code
_entity_poly.pdbx_strand_id
1 'polypeptide(L)'
;VISNDELSNIKNIDRDGWKSKTIDITFEKSTGSDGMLAALDRICAEASQAIEDGYSFIVLSDRNIGAQRMALSALVACGGVHHHLVARHERTRIGIILETGEAREVHHHCLLVGYGADAINPYLAFEAVWQALQDGLLDKGTFPNSASIVNAYKKAVRKGMLKVMAKMGISTLQSYKGAQIFEAVGLADEI
;
A
#
# COMPACT_ATOMS: atom_id res chain seq x y z
N VAL A 1 1.93 1.02 9.12
CA VAL A 1 0.47 0.99 8.91
C VAL A 1 -0.12 2.28 9.44
N ILE A 2 -0.93 2.95 8.63
CA ILE A 2 -1.59 4.22 8.94
C ILE A 2 -3.12 4.05 8.96
N SER A 3 -3.81 4.81 9.82
CA SER A 3 -5.27 4.81 9.92
C SER A 3 -5.91 5.59 8.75
N ASN A 4 -7.24 5.53 8.65
CA ASN A 4 -7.98 6.32 7.65
C ASN A 4 -7.81 7.84 7.88
N ASP A 5 -7.80 8.28 9.15
CA ASP A 5 -7.60 9.70 9.49
C ASP A 5 -6.18 10.16 9.15
N GLU A 6 -5.16 9.34 9.48
CA GLU A 6 -3.76 9.62 9.10
C GLU A 6 -3.60 9.71 7.58
N LEU A 7 -4.22 8.79 6.82
CA LEU A 7 -4.21 8.84 5.36
C LEU A 7 -4.94 10.07 4.83
N SER A 8 -6.11 10.41 5.38
CA SER A 8 -6.86 11.61 5.00
C SER A 8 -6.02 12.88 5.19
N ASN A 9 -5.32 12.99 6.31
CA ASN A 9 -4.42 14.11 6.57
C ASN A 9 -3.29 14.19 5.53
N ILE A 10 -2.72 13.04 5.13
CA ILE A 10 -1.68 13.00 4.09
C ILE A 10 -2.24 13.39 2.73
N LYS A 11 -3.42 12.87 2.35
CA LYS A 11 -4.07 13.20 1.07
C LYS A 11 -4.37 14.69 0.93
N ASN A 12 -4.66 15.36 2.04
CA ASN A 12 -5.03 16.78 2.09
C ASN A 12 -3.85 17.68 2.50
N ILE A 13 -2.63 17.15 2.58
CA ILE A 13 -1.47 17.95 2.94
C ILE A 13 -1.15 18.96 1.83
N ASP A 14 -1.12 20.23 2.20
CA ASP A 14 -0.63 21.34 1.37
C ASP A 14 0.02 22.35 2.31
N ARG A 15 1.19 22.02 2.80
CA ARG A 15 1.91 22.81 3.78
C ARG A 15 3.41 22.73 3.55
N ASP A 16 4.05 23.87 3.55
CA ASP A 16 5.52 23.98 3.48
C ASP A 16 6.15 23.25 2.28
N GLY A 17 5.41 23.18 1.15
CA GLY A 17 5.85 22.48 -0.06
C GLY A 17 5.56 20.99 -0.08
N TRP A 18 4.98 20.43 0.99
CA TRP A 18 4.53 19.03 1.01
C TRP A 18 3.19 18.88 0.30
N LYS A 19 3.13 18.01 -0.69
CA LYS A 19 1.93 17.71 -1.46
C LYS A 19 1.78 16.22 -1.66
N SER A 20 0.53 15.76 -1.76
CA SER A 20 0.19 14.36 -2.02
C SER A 20 -0.68 14.23 -3.26
N LYS A 21 -0.37 13.25 -4.13
CA LYS A 21 -1.17 12.90 -5.31
C LYS A 21 -1.71 11.48 -5.15
N THR A 22 -3.03 11.31 -5.30
CA THR A 22 -3.64 9.97 -5.39
C THR A 22 -3.62 9.51 -6.83
N ILE A 23 -3.12 8.30 -7.05
CA ILE A 23 -3.08 7.59 -8.34
C ILE A 23 -4.02 6.39 -8.23
N ASP A 24 -5.01 6.34 -9.12
CA ASP A 24 -5.95 5.22 -9.22
C ASP A 24 -5.26 4.02 -9.87
N ILE A 25 -5.16 2.90 -9.15
CA ILE A 25 -4.58 1.66 -9.66
C ILE A 25 -5.62 0.73 -10.31
N THR A 26 -6.82 1.23 -10.57
CA THR A 26 -7.86 0.43 -11.24
C THR A 26 -7.84 0.63 -12.76
N PHE A 27 -8.43 -0.33 -13.47
CA PHE A 27 -8.61 -0.33 -14.93
C PHE A 27 -9.96 -0.92 -15.31
N GLU A 28 -10.39 -0.68 -16.54
CA GLU A 28 -11.66 -1.21 -17.05
C GLU A 28 -11.60 -2.72 -17.23
N LYS A 29 -12.52 -3.46 -16.61
CA LYS A 29 -12.59 -4.93 -16.68
C LYS A 29 -12.68 -5.45 -18.12
N SER A 30 -13.36 -4.73 -19.00
CA SER A 30 -13.56 -5.11 -20.41
C SER A 30 -12.27 -5.13 -21.22
N THR A 31 -11.21 -4.48 -20.77
CA THR A 31 -9.92 -4.38 -21.49
C THR A 31 -8.98 -5.57 -21.24
N GLY A 32 -9.32 -6.44 -20.28
CA GLY A 32 -8.57 -7.67 -20.01
C GLY A 32 -7.09 -7.43 -19.66
N SER A 33 -6.22 -8.32 -20.11
CA SER A 33 -4.77 -8.26 -19.86
C SER A 33 -4.10 -7.00 -20.44
N ASP A 34 -4.51 -6.59 -21.62
CA ASP A 34 -3.94 -5.40 -22.28
C ASP A 34 -4.24 -4.14 -21.46
N GLY A 35 -5.47 -4.04 -20.91
CA GLY A 35 -5.83 -2.96 -20.01
C GLY A 35 -5.06 -2.98 -18.71
N MET A 36 -4.73 -4.16 -18.19
CA MET A 36 -3.90 -4.32 -17.00
C MET A 36 -2.47 -3.79 -17.24
N LEU A 37 -1.85 -4.17 -18.35
CA LEU A 37 -0.50 -3.71 -18.72
C LEU A 37 -0.49 -2.19 -18.97
N ALA A 38 -1.46 -1.69 -19.74
CA ALA A 38 -1.60 -0.25 -19.99
C ALA A 38 -1.83 0.55 -18.69
N ALA A 39 -2.54 -0.02 -17.72
CA ALA A 39 -2.73 0.61 -16.42
C ALA A 39 -1.41 0.69 -15.63
N LEU A 40 -0.59 -0.36 -15.66
CA LEU A 40 0.71 -0.34 -14.99
C LEU A 40 1.63 0.74 -15.59
N ASP A 41 1.71 0.82 -16.92
CA ASP A 41 2.48 1.85 -17.62
C ASP A 41 1.99 3.26 -17.26
N ARG A 42 0.67 3.47 -17.25
CA ARG A 42 0.05 4.74 -16.84
C ARG A 42 0.43 5.12 -15.41
N ILE A 43 0.32 4.20 -14.47
CA ILE A 43 0.61 4.43 -13.05
C ILE A 43 2.10 4.81 -12.87
N CYS A 44 3.00 4.13 -13.56
CA CYS A 44 4.43 4.45 -13.56
C CYS A 44 4.70 5.85 -14.12
N ALA A 45 4.08 6.20 -15.24
CA ALA A 45 4.20 7.53 -15.84
C ALA A 45 3.64 8.62 -14.92
N GLU A 46 2.46 8.40 -14.31
CA GLU A 46 1.86 9.32 -13.34
C GLU A 46 2.74 9.52 -12.10
N ALA A 47 3.47 8.49 -11.66
CA ALA A 47 4.40 8.61 -10.53
C ALA A 47 5.60 9.50 -10.86
N SER A 48 6.21 9.35 -12.04
CA SER A 48 7.28 10.25 -12.50
C SER A 48 6.76 11.68 -12.69
N GLN A 49 5.59 11.85 -13.29
CA GLN A 49 4.98 13.17 -13.46
C GLN A 49 4.70 13.85 -12.11
N ALA A 50 4.28 13.07 -11.10
CA ALA A 50 4.07 13.62 -9.75
C ALA A 50 5.37 14.20 -9.15
N ILE A 51 6.52 13.60 -9.43
CA ILE A 51 7.82 14.13 -8.99
C ILE A 51 8.15 15.44 -9.69
N GLU A 52 7.91 15.52 -11.00
CA GLU A 52 8.11 16.76 -11.78
C GLU A 52 7.19 17.89 -11.31
N ASP A 53 5.95 17.56 -10.95
CA ASP A 53 4.95 18.48 -10.41
C ASP A 53 5.22 18.90 -8.95
N GLY A 54 6.30 18.36 -8.33
CA GLY A 54 6.73 18.72 -6.98
C GLY A 54 5.92 18.06 -5.86
N TYR A 55 5.27 16.92 -6.12
CA TYR A 55 4.63 16.12 -5.06
C TYR A 55 5.65 15.38 -4.20
N SER A 56 5.38 15.32 -2.90
CA SER A 56 6.21 14.63 -1.91
C SER A 56 5.78 13.19 -1.69
N PHE A 57 4.48 12.91 -1.91
CA PHE A 57 3.87 11.59 -1.74
C PHE A 57 2.98 11.24 -2.91
N ILE A 58 2.98 9.97 -3.29
CA ILE A 58 1.91 9.35 -4.09
C ILE A 58 1.16 8.35 -3.25
N VAL A 59 -0.16 8.31 -3.41
CA VAL A 59 -1.05 7.32 -2.82
C VAL A 59 -1.59 6.44 -3.93
N LEU A 60 -1.10 5.21 -4.02
CA LEU A 60 -1.64 4.20 -4.93
C LEU A 60 -2.90 3.63 -4.30
N SER A 61 -4.05 3.84 -4.94
CA SER A 61 -5.36 3.53 -4.35
C SER A 61 -6.17 2.57 -5.22
N ASP A 62 -6.68 1.50 -4.61
CA ASP A 62 -7.63 0.57 -5.22
C ASP A 62 -9.10 0.90 -4.89
N ARG A 63 -9.38 2.03 -4.24
CA ARG A 63 -10.73 2.43 -3.79
C ARG A 63 -11.77 2.52 -4.90
N ASN A 64 -11.35 2.70 -6.13
CA ASN A 64 -12.24 2.89 -7.28
C ASN A 64 -12.69 1.56 -7.93
N ILE A 65 -12.55 0.44 -7.20
CA ILE A 65 -13.07 -0.87 -7.61
C ILE A 65 -14.60 -0.80 -7.73
N GLY A 66 -15.13 -1.41 -8.79
CA GLY A 66 -16.57 -1.47 -9.03
C GLY A 66 -16.95 -2.57 -10.00
N ALA A 67 -18.23 -2.61 -10.38
CA ALA A 67 -18.74 -3.66 -11.26
C ALA A 67 -18.01 -3.73 -12.62
N GLN A 68 -17.52 -2.60 -13.12
CA GLN A 68 -16.83 -2.47 -14.40
C GLN A 68 -15.32 -2.19 -14.24
N ARG A 69 -14.81 -2.04 -13.03
CA ARG A 69 -13.42 -1.70 -12.75
C ARG A 69 -12.76 -2.73 -11.84
N MET A 70 -11.57 -3.16 -12.22
CA MET A 70 -10.71 -4.06 -11.45
C MET A 70 -9.46 -3.29 -11.00
N ALA A 71 -8.93 -3.63 -9.84
CA ALA A 71 -7.63 -3.11 -9.43
C ALA A 71 -6.49 -4.00 -9.94
N LEU A 72 -5.36 -3.38 -10.25
CA LEU A 72 -4.08 -4.07 -10.21
C LEU A 72 -3.85 -4.57 -8.78
N SER A 73 -3.19 -5.71 -8.60
CA SER A 73 -2.70 -6.09 -7.27
C SER A 73 -1.85 -4.97 -6.70
N ALA A 74 -2.10 -4.61 -5.44
CA ALA A 74 -1.33 -3.57 -4.76
C ALA A 74 0.17 -3.89 -4.74
N LEU A 75 0.52 -5.19 -4.70
CA LEU A 75 1.92 -5.63 -4.76
C LEU A 75 2.55 -5.35 -6.13
N VAL A 76 1.84 -5.67 -7.22
CA VAL A 76 2.30 -5.42 -8.59
C VAL A 76 2.43 -3.92 -8.85
N ALA A 77 1.42 -3.14 -8.48
CA ALA A 77 1.45 -1.67 -8.63
C ALA A 77 2.60 -1.04 -7.82
N CYS A 78 2.79 -1.47 -6.57
CA CYS A 78 3.86 -0.97 -5.71
C CYS A 78 5.24 -1.32 -6.27
N GLY A 79 5.46 -2.59 -6.60
CA GLY A 79 6.74 -3.06 -7.14
C GLY A 79 7.07 -2.43 -8.50
N GLY A 80 6.09 -2.35 -9.39
CA GLY A 80 6.24 -1.71 -10.70
C GLY A 80 6.65 -0.25 -10.58
N VAL A 81 5.93 0.54 -9.78
CA VAL A 81 6.28 1.96 -9.53
C VAL A 81 7.63 2.08 -8.82
N HIS A 82 7.91 1.26 -7.81
CA HIS A 82 9.20 1.28 -7.11
C HIS A 82 10.37 1.06 -8.07
N HIS A 83 10.33 -0.01 -8.86
CA HIS A 83 11.41 -0.34 -9.80
C HIS A 83 11.49 0.64 -10.96
N HIS A 84 10.36 1.12 -11.48
CA HIS A 84 10.35 2.18 -12.48
C HIS A 84 11.11 3.43 -11.99
N LEU A 85 10.81 3.88 -10.76
CA LEU A 85 11.47 5.05 -10.18
C LEU A 85 12.95 4.78 -9.83
N VAL A 86 13.31 3.54 -9.46
CA VAL A 86 14.72 3.15 -9.26
C VAL A 86 15.49 3.22 -10.57
N ALA A 87 14.97 2.65 -11.66
CA ALA A 87 15.58 2.69 -12.97
C ALA A 87 15.80 4.11 -13.51
N ARG A 88 14.95 5.05 -13.11
CA ARG A 88 15.05 6.48 -13.47
C ARG A 88 15.85 7.32 -12.47
N HIS A 89 16.39 6.73 -11.42
CA HIS A 89 17.08 7.44 -10.32
C HIS A 89 16.19 8.46 -9.58
N GLU A 90 14.89 8.23 -9.55
CA GLU A 90 13.85 9.11 -8.98
C GLU A 90 13.28 8.61 -7.64
N ARG A 91 13.51 7.34 -7.27
CA ARG A 91 12.84 6.67 -6.15
C ARG A 91 12.97 7.41 -4.80
N THR A 92 14.07 8.08 -4.55
CA THR A 92 14.33 8.79 -3.30
C THR A 92 13.63 10.15 -3.20
N ARG A 93 13.01 10.60 -4.28
CA ARG A 93 12.37 11.92 -4.37
C ARG A 93 10.91 11.92 -3.91
N ILE A 94 10.28 10.74 -3.76
CA ILE A 94 8.86 10.63 -3.46
C ILE A 94 8.57 9.45 -2.54
N GLY A 95 7.63 9.63 -1.59
CA GLY A 95 7.12 8.55 -0.75
C GLY A 95 5.96 7.80 -1.44
N ILE A 96 5.95 6.46 -1.34
CA ILE A 96 4.90 5.59 -1.88
C ILE A 96 4.00 5.11 -0.74
N ILE A 97 2.75 5.49 -0.79
CA ILE A 97 1.72 5.08 0.18
C ILE A 97 0.71 4.20 -0.55
N LEU A 98 0.31 3.11 0.09
CA LEU A 98 -0.72 2.21 -0.44
C LEU A 98 -2.03 2.39 0.33
N GLU A 99 -3.11 2.64 -0.38
CA GLU A 99 -4.47 2.55 0.11
C GLU A 99 -5.12 1.33 -0.53
N THR A 100 -5.20 0.21 0.20
CA THR A 100 -5.56 -1.07 -0.41
C THR A 100 -6.47 -1.92 0.45
N GLY A 101 -7.41 -2.62 -0.19
CA GLY A 101 -8.22 -3.67 0.41
C GLY A 101 -7.53 -5.03 0.48
N GLU A 102 -6.37 -5.22 -0.19
CA GLU A 102 -5.69 -6.52 -0.22
C GLU A 102 -4.92 -6.85 1.05
N ALA A 103 -4.33 -5.85 1.70
CA ALA A 103 -3.48 -6.05 2.88
C ALA A 103 -4.33 -6.36 4.12
N ARG A 104 -4.22 -7.59 4.66
CA ARG A 104 -5.05 -8.07 5.79
C ARG A 104 -4.23 -8.62 6.95
N GLU A 105 -3.12 -9.27 6.68
CA GLU A 105 -2.27 -9.92 7.70
C GLU A 105 -0.81 -9.48 7.59
N VAL A 106 -0.01 -9.90 8.55
CA VAL A 106 1.41 -9.52 8.68
C VAL A 106 2.20 -9.78 7.39
N HIS A 107 2.00 -10.95 6.77
CA HIS A 107 2.74 -11.34 5.57
C HIS A 107 2.50 -10.37 4.41
N HIS A 108 1.24 -9.95 4.18
CA HIS A 108 0.89 -8.97 3.16
C HIS A 108 1.63 -7.64 3.38
N HIS A 109 1.68 -7.16 4.62
CA HIS A 109 2.39 -5.92 4.94
C HIS A 109 3.90 -6.06 4.75
N CYS A 110 4.48 -7.23 5.11
CA CYS A 110 5.88 -7.52 4.89
C CYS A 110 6.25 -7.48 3.40
N LEU A 111 5.42 -8.10 2.54
CA LEU A 111 5.59 -8.07 1.09
C LEU A 111 5.55 -6.65 0.54
N LEU A 112 4.49 -5.90 0.87
CA LEU A 112 4.30 -4.54 0.34
C LEU A 112 5.45 -3.61 0.73
N VAL A 113 5.93 -3.68 1.98
CA VAL A 113 7.10 -2.90 2.41
C VAL A 113 8.37 -3.40 1.73
N GLY A 114 8.55 -4.71 1.58
CA GLY A 114 9.68 -5.31 0.86
C GLY A 114 9.76 -4.85 -0.59
N TYR A 115 8.62 -4.65 -1.24
CA TYR A 115 8.51 -4.15 -2.62
C TYR A 115 8.41 -2.63 -2.74
N GLY A 116 8.64 -1.88 -1.66
CA GLY A 116 8.89 -0.46 -1.73
C GLY A 116 7.89 0.47 -1.06
N ALA A 117 6.82 -0.03 -0.44
CA ALA A 117 5.86 0.82 0.26
C ALA A 117 6.49 1.52 1.48
N ASP A 118 6.24 2.81 1.63
CA ASP A 118 6.63 3.60 2.79
C ASP A 118 5.54 3.61 3.87
N ALA A 119 4.27 3.58 3.46
CA ALA A 119 3.14 3.45 4.36
C ALA A 119 2.01 2.64 3.70
N ILE A 120 1.17 2.00 4.52
CA ILE A 120 0.05 1.18 4.07
C ILE A 120 -1.18 1.53 4.90
N ASN A 121 -2.27 1.85 4.22
CA ASN A 121 -3.61 1.95 4.78
C ASN A 121 -4.44 0.74 4.33
N PRO A 122 -4.61 -0.28 5.18
CA PRO A 122 -5.39 -1.47 4.88
C PRO A 122 -6.87 -1.23 5.21
N TYR A 123 -7.53 -0.35 4.49
CA TYR A 123 -8.86 0.16 4.84
C TYR A 123 -9.91 -0.96 5.01
N LEU A 124 -9.88 -1.97 4.14
CA LEU A 124 -10.85 -3.07 4.22
C LEU A 124 -10.62 -3.96 5.45
N ALA A 125 -9.36 -4.14 5.87
CA ALA A 125 -9.07 -4.84 7.12
C ALA A 125 -9.61 -4.07 8.33
N PHE A 126 -9.54 -2.74 8.34
CA PHE A 126 -10.14 -1.93 9.39
C PHE A 126 -11.67 -2.04 9.40
N GLU A 127 -12.29 -2.02 8.24
CA GLU A 127 -13.73 -2.22 8.10
C GLU A 127 -14.16 -3.62 8.59
N ALA A 128 -13.40 -4.66 8.20
CA ALA A 128 -13.68 -6.04 8.60
C ALA A 128 -13.57 -6.26 10.11
N VAL A 129 -12.54 -5.74 10.77
CA VAL A 129 -12.42 -5.89 12.24
C VAL A 129 -13.45 -5.05 12.97
N TRP A 130 -13.85 -3.90 12.42
CA TRP A 130 -14.95 -3.09 12.95
C TRP A 130 -16.29 -3.82 12.82
N GLN A 131 -16.57 -4.42 11.66
CA GLN A 131 -17.76 -5.21 11.44
C GLN A 131 -17.83 -6.41 12.41
N ALA A 132 -16.72 -7.13 12.58
CA ALA A 132 -16.64 -8.24 13.54
C ALA A 132 -16.96 -7.80 14.99
N LEU A 133 -16.58 -6.58 15.36
CA LEU A 133 -16.95 -6.01 16.66
C LEU A 133 -18.46 -5.72 16.74
N GLN A 134 -19.08 -5.19 15.68
CA GLN A 134 -20.52 -4.93 15.63
C GLN A 134 -21.33 -6.23 15.71
N ASP A 135 -20.86 -7.27 15.02
CA ASP A 135 -21.50 -8.59 14.99
C ASP A 135 -21.31 -9.39 16.30
N GLY A 136 -20.58 -8.83 17.26
CA GLY A 136 -20.36 -9.48 18.56
C GLY A 136 -19.34 -10.62 18.53
N LEU A 137 -18.56 -10.75 17.46
CA LEU A 137 -17.46 -11.72 17.34
C LEU A 137 -16.24 -11.31 18.17
N LEU A 138 -16.16 -10.04 18.54
CA LEU A 138 -15.11 -9.47 19.37
C LEU A 138 -15.72 -8.83 20.63
N ASP A 139 -14.98 -8.87 21.73
CA ASP A 139 -15.45 -8.36 23.02
C ASP A 139 -15.42 -6.82 23.04
N LYS A 140 -16.60 -6.23 23.22
CA LYS A 140 -16.77 -4.77 23.33
C LYS A 140 -16.16 -4.18 24.61
N GLY A 141 -15.97 -4.99 25.66
CA GLY A 141 -15.26 -4.55 26.85
C GLY A 141 -13.79 -4.30 26.61
N THR A 142 -13.17 -5.14 25.78
CA THR A 142 -11.76 -5.00 25.35
C THR A 142 -11.59 -3.92 24.28
N PHE A 143 -12.57 -3.78 23.36
CA PHE A 143 -12.54 -2.84 22.24
C PHE A 143 -13.76 -1.90 22.29
N PRO A 144 -13.73 -0.85 23.10
CA PRO A 144 -14.90 0.01 23.31
C PRO A 144 -15.30 0.87 22.12
N ASN A 145 -14.39 1.06 21.15
CA ASN A 145 -14.65 1.89 19.96
C ASN A 145 -13.76 1.48 18.76
N SER A 146 -14.03 2.06 17.59
CA SER A 146 -13.28 1.79 16.36
C SER A 146 -11.79 2.12 16.47
N ALA A 147 -11.42 3.19 17.15
CA ALA A 147 -10.02 3.57 17.33
C ALA A 147 -9.25 2.53 18.13
N SER A 148 -9.86 1.94 19.17
CA SER A 148 -9.21 0.91 20.01
C SER A 148 -8.89 -0.35 19.20
N ILE A 149 -9.81 -0.80 18.34
CA ILE A 149 -9.61 -2.01 17.54
C ILE A 149 -8.62 -1.76 16.39
N VAL A 150 -8.69 -0.60 15.73
CA VAL A 150 -7.72 -0.20 14.70
C VAL A 150 -6.31 -0.11 15.29
N ASN A 151 -6.15 0.46 16.48
CA ASN A 151 -4.86 0.52 17.16
C ASN A 151 -4.34 -0.86 17.55
N ALA A 152 -5.22 -1.78 17.99
CA ALA A 152 -4.84 -3.16 18.27
C ALA A 152 -4.35 -3.88 17.00
N TYR A 153 -5.04 -3.72 15.88
CA TYR A 153 -4.62 -4.26 14.59
C TYR A 153 -3.25 -3.68 14.17
N LYS A 154 -3.08 -2.36 14.18
CA LYS A 154 -1.79 -1.70 13.87
C LYS A 154 -0.66 -2.25 14.74
N LYS A 155 -0.91 -2.43 16.05
CA LYS A 155 0.06 -2.99 17.00
C LYS A 155 0.42 -4.44 16.66
N ALA A 156 -0.57 -5.25 16.32
CA ALA A 156 -0.37 -6.66 15.94
C ALA A 156 0.48 -6.78 14.67
N VAL A 157 0.15 -6.03 13.61
CA VAL A 157 0.91 -6.00 12.36
C VAL A 157 2.35 -5.53 12.61
N ARG A 158 2.53 -4.42 13.33
CA ARG A 158 3.87 -3.91 13.67
C ARG A 158 4.70 -4.96 14.40
N LYS A 159 4.13 -5.63 15.41
CA LYS A 159 4.83 -6.68 16.17
C LYS A 159 5.21 -7.86 15.28
N GLY A 160 4.31 -8.24 14.36
CA GLY A 160 4.56 -9.31 13.39
C GLY A 160 5.70 -8.95 12.43
N MET A 161 5.67 -7.75 11.84
CA MET A 161 6.73 -7.27 10.94
C MET A 161 8.09 -7.23 11.64
N LEU A 162 8.16 -6.72 12.87
CA LEU A 162 9.41 -6.72 13.65
C LEU A 162 9.97 -8.14 13.88
N LYS A 163 9.09 -9.14 14.07
CA LYS A 163 9.53 -10.55 14.15
C LYS A 163 10.09 -11.06 12.83
N VAL A 164 9.48 -10.71 11.69
CA VAL A 164 10.00 -11.08 10.37
C VAL A 164 11.35 -10.41 10.13
N MET A 165 11.47 -9.13 10.37
CA MET A 165 12.73 -8.41 10.25
C MET A 165 13.84 -9.04 11.12
N ALA A 166 13.52 -9.37 12.38
CA ALA A 166 14.46 -10.03 13.28
C ALA A 166 14.92 -11.39 12.77
N LYS A 167 14.01 -12.21 12.18
CA LYS A 167 14.37 -13.50 11.57
C LYS A 167 15.26 -13.33 10.33
N MET A 168 15.06 -12.27 9.56
CA MET A 168 15.87 -11.95 8.39
C MET A 168 17.21 -11.27 8.75
N GLY A 169 17.42 -10.92 10.02
CA GLY A 169 18.61 -10.19 10.46
C GLY A 169 18.66 -8.73 10.00
N ILE A 170 17.52 -8.14 9.64
CA ILE A 170 17.42 -6.77 9.14
C ILE A 170 16.90 -5.86 10.25
N SER A 171 17.70 -4.89 10.67
CA SER A 171 17.40 -4.02 11.81
C SER A 171 16.69 -2.71 11.46
N THR A 172 16.77 -2.26 10.20
CA THR A 172 16.15 -1.01 9.75
C THR A 172 15.17 -1.23 8.62
N LEU A 173 14.09 -0.45 8.60
CA LEU A 173 13.09 -0.54 7.52
C LEU A 173 13.67 -0.13 6.15
N GLN A 174 14.62 0.79 6.16
CA GLN A 174 15.31 1.21 4.93
C GLN A 174 16.09 0.06 4.28
N SER A 175 16.73 -0.78 5.08
CA SER A 175 17.45 -1.97 4.59
C SER A 175 16.49 -3.10 4.21
N TYR A 176 15.27 -3.09 4.70
CA TYR A 176 14.24 -4.08 4.37
C TYR A 176 13.59 -3.79 3.01
N LYS A 177 13.36 -2.52 2.68
CA LYS A 177 12.78 -2.12 1.40
C LYS A 177 13.75 -2.44 0.24
N GLY A 178 13.25 -3.18 -0.74
CA GLY A 178 14.06 -3.58 -1.90
C GLY A 178 15.15 -4.61 -1.62
N ALA A 179 15.13 -5.26 -0.45
CA ALA A 179 16.14 -6.26 -0.06
C ALA A 179 16.05 -7.57 -0.84
N GLN A 180 15.03 -7.76 -1.69
CA GLN A 180 14.81 -8.96 -2.51
C GLN A 180 14.76 -10.25 -1.67
N ILE A 181 14.13 -10.17 -0.49
CA ILE A 181 13.99 -11.30 0.45
C ILE A 181 12.76 -12.17 0.16
N PHE A 182 11.94 -11.77 -0.80
CA PHE A 182 10.77 -12.51 -1.26
C PHE A 182 10.95 -12.86 -2.73
N GLU A 183 10.51 -14.05 -3.09
CA GLU A 183 10.48 -14.53 -4.47
C GLU A 183 9.02 -14.67 -4.93
N ALA A 184 8.75 -14.30 -6.17
CA ALA A 184 7.49 -14.56 -6.82
C ALA A 184 7.54 -15.95 -7.46
N VAL A 185 6.60 -16.82 -7.11
CA VAL A 185 6.52 -18.17 -7.65
C VAL A 185 5.26 -18.29 -8.50
N GLY A 186 5.40 -18.79 -9.72
CA GLY A 186 4.28 -19.01 -10.64
C GLY A 186 3.89 -17.78 -11.49
N LEU A 187 4.70 -16.74 -11.47
CA LEU A 187 4.62 -15.64 -12.45
C LEU A 187 5.53 -15.95 -13.65
N ALA A 188 5.15 -15.46 -14.82
CA ALA A 188 6.00 -15.50 -16.00
C ALA A 188 7.16 -14.50 -15.87
N ASP A 189 8.28 -14.78 -16.55
CA ASP A 189 9.50 -13.95 -16.44
C ASP A 189 9.33 -12.53 -17.01
N GLU A 190 8.27 -12.31 -17.81
CA GLU A 190 7.95 -11.01 -18.40
C GLU A 190 7.22 -10.07 -17.45
N ILE A 191 6.78 -10.57 -16.26
CA ILE A 191 6.06 -9.79 -15.26
C ILE A 191 7.01 -9.33 -14.17
#